data_c53f6b11fdbaffbe533ac1deeb2385de
#
_entry.id   c53f6b11fdbaffbe533ac1deeb2385de
#
_cell.length_a   1.000
_cell.length_b   1.000
_cell.length_c   1.000
_cell.angle_alpha   90.00
_cell.angle_beta   90.00
_cell.angle_gamma   90.00
#
_symmetry.space_group_name_H-M   'P 1'
#
loop_
_entity.id
_entity.type
_entity.pdbx_description
1 polymer ?
#
loop_
_entity_poly.entity_id
_entity_poly.type
_entity_poly.pdbx_seq_one_letter_code
_entity_poly.pdbx_strand_id
1 'polypeptide(L)'
;ESVHGNESSSMEAAIKTLYSFANLKNQTQIQWLEKVVLIIDPCLNPDGRDRYGNYYRMAGNIIPDINSFTRSHKEPWPGGRTNHYYHDLNRDWCWQTQKETQQRIKLYKQWMPHVHVDYHEQYYDEPYYFAPAVEPYHELITDWQKDFQQIIGNNNAKYFDQNKLLYFRNEEFDLLYPGFGDTYPIFNGALGMTYEKGGIGAGLSVKTEAKDTLTLKERIDHHYPVSYTHLRAHETIA
;
A
#
# COMPACT_ATOMS: atom_id res chain seq x y z
N GLU A 1 -6.28 -1.31 -0.07
CA GLU A 1 -5.12 -2.10 0.31
C GLU A 1 -5.25 -3.55 -0.13
N SER A 2 -4.12 -4.30 -0.25
CA SER A 2 -4.13 -5.71 -0.66
C SER A 2 -4.84 -5.96 -2.01
N VAL A 3 -4.59 -5.10 -2.99
CA VAL A 3 -4.98 -5.35 -4.39
C VAL A 3 -4.24 -6.57 -4.95
N HIS A 4 -3.03 -6.81 -4.47
CA HIS A 4 -2.32 -8.07 -4.61
C HIS A 4 -2.43 -8.86 -3.29
N GLY A 5 -3.07 -10.02 -3.32
CA GLY A 5 -3.39 -10.78 -2.10
C GLY A 5 -2.20 -11.38 -1.35
N ASN A 6 -1.03 -11.46 -1.99
CA ASN A 6 0.22 -11.93 -1.36
C ASN A 6 1.03 -10.81 -0.68
N GLU A 7 0.56 -9.56 -0.75
CA GLU A 7 1.15 -8.39 -0.10
C GLU A 7 0.46 -8.18 1.26
N SER A 8 0.91 -8.90 2.27
CA SER A 8 0.10 -9.15 3.46
C SER A 8 0.16 -8.07 4.55
N SER A 9 1.21 -7.25 4.60
CA SER A 9 1.37 -6.31 5.72
C SER A 9 0.47 -5.08 5.61
N SER A 10 0.10 -4.67 4.42
CA SER A 10 -0.79 -3.53 4.20
C SER A 10 -2.19 -3.78 4.79
N MET A 11 -2.77 -4.95 4.55
CA MET A 11 -4.08 -5.34 5.09
C MET A 11 -4.08 -5.33 6.63
N GLU A 12 -3.06 -5.89 7.25
CA GLU A 12 -2.93 -5.92 8.70
C GLU A 12 -2.71 -4.49 9.26
N ALA A 13 -1.96 -3.64 8.55
CA ALA A 13 -1.79 -2.24 8.91
C ALA A 13 -3.11 -1.45 8.79
N ALA A 14 -3.94 -1.76 7.79
CA ALA A 14 -5.28 -1.17 7.64
C ALA A 14 -6.17 -1.43 8.85
N ILE A 15 -6.19 -2.68 9.33
CA ILE A 15 -6.96 -3.05 10.53
C ILE A 15 -6.44 -2.30 11.76
N LYS A 16 -5.12 -2.19 11.92
CA LYS A 16 -4.49 -1.43 13.00
C LYS A 16 -4.86 0.06 12.92
N THR A 17 -4.85 0.63 11.72
CA THR A 17 -5.25 2.01 11.46
C THR A 17 -6.72 2.23 11.80
N LEU A 18 -7.61 1.37 11.31
CA LEU A 18 -9.04 1.42 11.61
C LEU A 18 -9.30 1.38 13.12
N TYR A 19 -8.67 0.45 13.82
CA TYR A 19 -8.78 0.35 15.28
C TYR A 19 -8.30 1.63 15.99
N SER A 20 -7.19 2.20 15.53
CA SER A 20 -6.63 3.43 16.09
C SER A 20 -7.59 4.62 15.96
N PHE A 21 -8.21 4.78 14.78
CA PHE A 21 -9.17 5.87 14.53
C PHE A 21 -10.54 5.62 15.16
N ALA A 22 -10.96 4.37 15.31
CA ALA A 22 -12.19 4.02 16.03
C ALA A 22 -12.05 4.18 17.56
N ASN A 23 -10.82 4.17 18.07
CA ASN A 23 -10.54 4.32 19.49
C ASN A 23 -10.44 5.81 19.87
N LEU A 24 -11.52 6.38 20.37
CA LEU A 24 -11.67 7.80 20.74
C LEU A 24 -10.80 8.27 21.92
N LYS A 25 -9.65 7.66 22.16
CA LYS A 25 -8.67 8.08 23.18
C LYS A 25 -7.59 9.01 22.64
N ASN A 26 -7.37 9.01 21.33
CA ASN A 26 -6.37 9.85 20.70
C ASN A 26 -7.00 11.16 20.21
N GLN A 27 -6.78 12.25 20.99
CA GLN A 27 -7.34 13.56 20.68
C GLN A 27 -6.90 14.11 19.32
N THR A 28 -5.67 13.85 18.90
CA THR A 28 -5.17 14.30 17.61
C THR A 28 -5.95 13.65 16.46
N GLN A 29 -6.18 12.34 16.53
CA GLN A 29 -6.96 11.63 15.51
C GLN A 29 -8.43 12.07 15.49
N ILE A 30 -9.02 12.36 16.65
CA ILE A 30 -10.37 12.93 16.74
C ILE A 30 -10.45 14.27 16.02
N GLN A 31 -9.49 15.18 16.27
CA GLN A 31 -9.42 16.47 15.58
C GLN A 31 -9.30 16.36 14.07
N TRP A 32 -8.56 15.35 13.58
CA TRP A 32 -8.51 15.10 12.13
C TRP A 32 -9.86 14.63 11.58
N LEU A 33 -10.54 13.72 12.27
CA LEU A 33 -11.85 13.21 11.85
C LEU A 33 -12.97 14.29 11.88
N GLU A 34 -12.77 15.40 12.59
CA GLU A 34 -13.68 16.55 12.49
C GLU A 34 -13.62 17.25 11.12
N LYS A 35 -12.52 17.07 10.38
CA LYS A 35 -12.25 17.77 9.12
C LYS A 35 -12.20 16.86 7.90
N VAL A 36 -12.02 15.56 8.09
CA VAL A 36 -11.83 14.59 7.01
C VAL A 36 -12.70 13.35 7.20
N VAL A 37 -13.09 12.73 6.10
CA VAL A 37 -13.65 11.38 6.07
C VAL A 37 -12.55 10.42 5.68
N LEU A 38 -12.24 9.45 6.54
CA LEU A 38 -11.28 8.39 6.27
C LEU A 38 -12.02 7.15 5.78
N ILE A 39 -11.73 6.73 4.55
CA ILE A 39 -12.26 5.52 3.95
C ILE A 39 -11.13 4.50 3.86
N ILE A 40 -11.34 3.32 4.43
CA ILE A 40 -10.37 2.23 4.40
C ILE A 40 -11.01 1.03 3.72
N ASP A 41 -10.41 0.56 2.63
CA ASP A 41 -10.71 -0.73 2.01
C ASP A 41 -9.55 -1.69 2.31
N PRO A 42 -9.68 -2.60 3.28
CA PRO A 42 -8.55 -3.35 3.79
C PRO A 42 -8.14 -4.53 2.90
N CYS A 43 -9.02 -5.03 2.03
CA CYS A 43 -8.74 -6.21 1.21
C CYS A 43 -9.48 -6.17 -0.12
N LEU A 44 -8.84 -5.64 -1.13
CA LEU A 44 -9.38 -5.52 -2.49
C LEU A 44 -9.41 -6.86 -3.24
N ASN A 45 -8.56 -7.81 -2.85
CA ASN A 45 -8.40 -9.10 -3.49
C ASN A 45 -8.47 -10.28 -2.48
N PRO A 46 -9.67 -10.59 -1.98
CA PRO A 46 -9.84 -11.66 -0.99
C PRO A 46 -9.46 -13.04 -1.53
N ASP A 47 -9.72 -13.34 -2.79
CA ASP A 47 -9.37 -14.62 -3.40
C ASP A 47 -7.85 -14.82 -3.49
N GLY A 48 -7.12 -13.79 -3.90
CA GLY A 48 -5.66 -13.80 -3.89
C GLY A 48 -5.09 -13.95 -2.49
N ARG A 49 -5.68 -13.25 -1.53
CA ARG A 49 -5.29 -13.32 -0.11
C ARG A 49 -5.49 -14.73 0.47
N ASP A 50 -6.63 -15.34 0.22
CA ASP A 50 -6.92 -16.71 0.67
C ASP A 50 -5.96 -17.71 0.02
N ARG A 51 -5.68 -17.57 -1.26
CA ARG A 51 -4.75 -18.45 -1.98
C ARG A 51 -3.36 -18.37 -1.36
N TYR A 52 -2.85 -17.17 -1.11
CA TYR A 52 -1.56 -16.98 -0.44
C TYR A 52 -1.55 -17.53 0.99
N GLY A 53 -2.55 -17.22 1.78
CA GLY A 53 -2.66 -17.68 3.16
C GLY A 53 -2.71 -19.20 3.27
N ASN A 54 -3.48 -19.86 2.41
CA ASN A 54 -3.55 -21.32 2.34
C ASN A 54 -2.21 -21.92 1.90
N TYR A 55 -1.57 -21.34 0.87
CA TYR A 55 -0.24 -21.79 0.47
C TYR A 55 0.77 -21.70 1.62
N TYR A 56 0.82 -20.54 2.31
CA TYR A 56 1.75 -20.35 3.41
C TYR A 56 1.52 -21.34 4.56
N ARG A 57 0.26 -21.65 4.89
CA ARG A 57 -0.09 -22.67 5.89
C ARG A 57 0.38 -24.08 5.49
N MET A 58 0.32 -24.41 4.21
CA MET A 58 0.77 -25.74 3.71
C MET A 58 2.29 -25.83 3.58
N ALA A 59 2.96 -24.74 3.25
CA ALA A 59 4.39 -24.70 2.94
C ALA A 59 5.25 -24.31 4.14
N GLY A 60 4.68 -23.59 5.12
CA GLY A 60 5.38 -23.08 6.28
C GLY A 60 5.49 -24.09 7.41
N ASN A 61 6.40 -23.81 8.33
CA ASN A 61 6.61 -24.55 9.58
C ASN A 61 5.89 -23.85 10.75
N ILE A 62 5.76 -24.55 11.89
CA ILE A 62 5.24 -23.98 13.15
C ILE A 62 6.10 -22.79 13.59
N ILE A 63 7.43 -22.94 13.49
CA ILE A 63 8.38 -21.84 13.67
C ILE A 63 8.72 -21.35 12.26
N PRO A 64 8.51 -20.06 11.95
CA PRO A 64 8.84 -19.50 10.64
C PRO A 64 10.31 -19.73 10.30
N ASP A 65 10.56 -20.26 9.11
CA ASP A 65 11.91 -20.42 8.61
C ASP A 65 12.33 -19.12 7.92
N ILE A 66 13.42 -18.53 8.37
CA ILE A 66 13.94 -17.26 7.83
C ILE A 66 14.78 -17.46 6.56
N ASN A 67 15.08 -18.69 6.17
CA ASN A 67 15.86 -18.98 4.96
C ASN A 67 15.02 -18.75 3.70
N SER A 68 15.35 -17.72 2.94
CA SER A 68 14.65 -17.33 1.70
C SER A 68 14.59 -18.40 0.61
N PHE A 69 15.43 -19.44 0.71
CA PHE A 69 15.42 -20.57 -0.24
C PHE A 69 14.37 -21.64 0.09
N THR A 70 13.77 -21.59 1.27
CA THR A 70 12.75 -22.58 1.64
C THR A 70 11.44 -22.39 0.88
N ARG A 71 10.64 -23.46 0.84
CA ARG A 71 9.39 -23.49 0.08
C ARG A 71 8.41 -22.40 0.51
N SER A 72 8.37 -22.05 1.79
CA SER A 72 7.46 -21.02 2.32
C SER A 72 7.66 -19.61 1.70
N HIS A 73 8.85 -19.35 1.13
CA HIS A 73 9.20 -18.10 0.45
C HIS A 73 9.09 -18.18 -1.08
N LYS A 74 8.67 -19.32 -1.63
CA LYS A 74 8.62 -19.59 -3.08
C LYS A 74 7.18 -19.91 -3.50
N GLU A 75 6.33 -18.90 -3.47
CA GLU A 75 4.94 -19.04 -3.88
C GLU A 75 4.85 -19.52 -5.34
N PRO A 76 4.19 -20.68 -5.60
CA PRO A 76 4.04 -21.17 -6.96
C PRO A 76 2.94 -20.43 -7.70
N TRP A 77 2.99 -20.46 -9.03
CA TRP A 77 1.85 -20.08 -9.83
C TRP A 77 0.61 -20.92 -9.44
N PRO A 78 -0.60 -20.33 -9.33
CA PRO A 78 -0.98 -18.96 -9.76
C PRO A 78 -0.70 -17.86 -8.74
N GLY A 79 -0.22 -18.15 -7.55
CA GLY A 79 0.11 -17.18 -6.52
C GLY A 79 -1.08 -16.34 -6.01
N GLY A 80 -0.82 -15.52 -5.02
CA GLY A 80 -1.82 -14.64 -4.43
C GLY A 80 -1.93 -13.26 -5.08
N ARG A 81 -1.09 -12.94 -6.06
CA ARG A 81 -1.12 -11.63 -6.71
C ARG A 81 -2.45 -11.34 -7.38
N THR A 82 -2.96 -12.28 -8.16
CA THR A 82 -4.14 -12.12 -9.01
C THR A 82 -5.44 -12.50 -8.30
N ASN A 83 -6.58 -12.07 -8.86
CA ASN A 83 -7.91 -12.44 -8.36
C ASN A 83 -8.28 -13.91 -8.66
N HIS A 84 -9.55 -14.28 -8.47
CA HIS A 84 -10.06 -15.62 -8.74
C HIS A 84 -9.80 -16.09 -10.20
N TYR A 85 -9.94 -15.19 -11.15
CA TYR A 85 -9.78 -15.47 -12.58
C TYR A 85 -8.38 -15.18 -13.12
N TYR A 86 -7.40 -14.99 -12.24
CA TYR A 86 -5.98 -14.73 -12.58
C TYR A 86 -5.75 -13.38 -13.26
N HIS A 87 -6.62 -12.40 -13.03
CA HIS A 87 -6.41 -11.03 -13.48
C HIS A 87 -5.72 -10.21 -12.38
N ASP A 88 -4.76 -9.39 -12.80
CA ASP A 88 -4.13 -8.40 -11.92
C ASP A 88 -5.07 -7.20 -11.75
N LEU A 89 -5.64 -7.05 -10.57
CA LEU A 89 -6.59 -5.97 -10.27
C LEU A 89 -5.92 -4.59 -10.29
N ASN A 90 -4.59 -4.54 -10.12
CA ASN A 90 -3.82 -3.29 -10.28
C ASN A 90 -3.43 -3.00 -11.74
N ARG A 91 -4.10 -3.63 -12.69
CA ARG A 91 -4.07 -3.29 -14.11
C ARG A 91 -5.46 -2.99 -14.67
N ASP A 92 -6.49 -3.11 -13.83
CA ASP A 92 -7.90 -3.10 -14.25
C ASP A 92 -8.68 -1.83 -13.85
N TRP A 93 -8.05 -0.86 -13.19
CA TRP A 93 -8.75 0.31 -12.67
C TRP A 93 -9.51 1.09 -13.74
N CYS A 94 -8.91 1.40 -14.88
CA CYS A 94 -9.59 2.07 -15.98
C CYS A 94 -10.46 1.14 -16.83
N TRP A 95 -10.08 -0.14 -16.93
CA TRP A 95 -10.76 -1.10 -17.81
C TRP A 95 -12.04 -1.68 -17.20
N GLN A 96 -12.05 -1.87 -15.88
CA GLN A 96 -13.21 -2.36 -15.11
C GLN A 96 -13.76 -3.69 -15.65
N THR A 97 -12.89 -4.59 -16.02
CA THR A 97 -13.28 -5.90 -16.55
C THR A 97 -13.64 -6.88 -15.44
N GLN A 98 -13.08 -6.70 -14.26
CA GLN A 98 -13.28 -7.56 -13.09
C GLN A 98 -14.38 -7.04 -12.18
N LYS A 99 -15.13 -7.95 -11.54
CA LYS A 99 -16.23 -7.59 -10.64
C LYS A 99 -15.76 -6.77 -9.44
N GLU A 100 -14.61 -7.11 -8.88
CA GLU A 100 -13.98 -6.41 -7.77
C GLU A 100 -13.75 -4.95 -8.14
N THR A 101 -13.17 -4.70 -9.30
CA THR A 101 -12.93 -3.34 -9.81
C THR A 101 -14.24 -2.60 -10.06
N GLN A 102 -15.23 -3.25 -10.70
CA GLN A 102 -16.54 -2.64 -10.99
C GLN A 102 -17.25 -2.18 -9.71
N GLN A 103 -17.24 -3.00 -8.64
CA GLN A 103 -17.87 -2.65 -7.38
C GLN A 103 -17.12 -1.53 -6.66
N ARG A 104 -15.78 -1.61 -6.64
CA ARG A 104 -14.92 -0.58 -6.05
C ARG A 104 -15.09 0.77 -6.73
N ILE A 105 -15.03 0.81 -8.05
CA ILE A 105 -15.17 2.07 -8.83
C ILE A 105 -16.55 2.69 -8.64
N LYS A 106 -17.59 1.88 -8.48
CA LYS A 106 -18.93 2.37 -8.17
C LYS A 106 -18.94 3.16 -6.84
N LEU A 107 -18.34 2.62 -5.79
CA LEU A 107 -18.20 3.30 -4.49
C LEU A 107 -17.24 4.49 -4.59
N TYR A 108 -16.12 4.32 -5.29
CA TYR A 108 -15.13 5.37 -5.50
C TYR A 108 -15.78 6.62 -6.13
N LYS A 109 -16.58 6.45 -7.17
CA LYS A 109 -17.30 7.55 -7.84
C LYS A 109 -18.37 8.23 -6.97
N GLN A 110 -18.88 7.56 -5.95
CA GLN A 110 -19.81 8.19 -4.99
C GLN A 110 -19.08 9.11 -4.02
N TRP A 111 -17.87 8.75 -3.62
CA TRP A 111 -17.09 9.50 -2.64
C TRP A 111 -16.15 10.52 -3.26
N MET A 112 -15.59 10.22 -4.43
CA MET A 112 -14.60 11.06 -5.14
C MET A 112 -13.54 11.61 -4.16
N PRO A 113 -12.70 10.76 -3.56
CA PRO A 113 -11.76 11.17 -2.52
C PRO A 113 -10.74 12.18 -3.05
N HIS A 114 -10.31 13.12 -2.21
CA HIS A 114 -9.29 14.10 -2.56
C HIS A 114 -7.88 13.48 -2.56
N VAL A 115 -7.65 12.50 -1.70
CA VAL A 115 -6.38 11.78 -1.58
C VAL A 115 -6.68 10.29 -1.63
N HIS A 116 -5.92 9.56 -2.43
CA HIS A 116 -5.98 8.11 -2.54
C HIS A 116 -4.57 7.54 -2.36
N VAL A 117 -4.42 6.57 -1.47
CA VAL A 117 -3.16 5.86 -1.28
C VAL A 117 -3.40 4.38 -1.48
N ASP A 118 -2.65 3.79 -2.41
CA ASP A 118 -2.62 2.36 -2.69
C ASP A 118 -1.40 1.74 -2.02
N TYR A 119 -1.62 0.79 -1.10
CA TYR A 119 -0.56 0.19 -0.30
C TYR A 119 -0.20 -1.18 -0.83
N HIS A 120 1.10 -1.34 -1.10
CA HIS A 120 1.70 -2.50 -1.73
C HIS A 120 2.90 -3.04 -0.99
N GLU A 121 3.40 -4.19 -1.45
CA GLU A 121 4.71 -4.71 -1.09
C GLU A 121 5.52 -4.97 -2.37
N GLN A 122 6.79 -4.58 -2.33
CA GLN A 122 7.83 -4.92 -3.31
C GLN A 122 8.77 -6.01 -2.76
N TYR A 123 9.85 -6.34 -3.48
CA TYR A 123 10.80 -7.36 -3.03
C TYR A 123 11.27 -7.10 -1.60
N TYR A 124 11.40 -8.13 -0.77
CA TYR A 124 11.56 -7.99 0.68
C TYR A 124 12.86 -7.28 1.12
N ASP A 125 13.89 -7.22 0.29
CA ASP A 125 15.14 -6.50 0.59
C ASP A 125 15.09 -5.02 0.21
N GLU A 126 14.04 -4.58 -0.49
CA GLU A 126 13.92 -3.17 -0.90
C GLU A 126 13.53 -2.26 0.28
N PRO A 127 14.06 -1.01 0.31
CA PRO A 127 13.63 0.00 1.25
C PRO A 127 12.14 0.35 1.05
N TYR A 128 11.59 1.20 1.89
CA TYR A 128 10.22 1.67 1.73
C TYR A 128 10.13 2.71 0.60
N TYR A 129 9.16 2.56 -0.31
CA TYR A 129 8.83 3.58 -1.29
C TYR A 129 7.58 4.36 -0.90
N PHE A 130 7.61 5.69 -1.11
CA PHE A 130 6.44 6.56 -1.08
C PHE A 130 6.61 7.74 -2.05
N ALA A 131 5.48 8.37 -2.41
CA ALA A 131 5.48 9.51 -3.33
C ALA A 131 6.47 10.63 -2.93
N PRO A 132 6.92 11.47 -3.85
CA PRO A 132 6.46 11.56 -5.23
C PRO A 132 7.03 10.47 -6.15
N ALA A 133 6.28 10.19 -7.20
CA ALA A 133 6.68 9.29 -8.27
C ALA A 133 7.78 9.87 -9.15
N VAL A 134 8.34 9.05 -10.06
CA VAL A 134 9.32 9.46 -11.07
C VAL A 134 8.65 9.68 -12.44
N GLU A 135 9.28 10.44 -13.32
CA GLU A 135 8.88 10.52 -14.72
C GLU A 135 8.97 9.13 -15.41
N PRO A 136 8.07 8.80 -16.37
CA PRO A 136 7.16 9.75 -17.03
C PRO A 136 5.84 9.95 -16.29
N TYR A 137 5.38 11.20 -16.23
CA TYR A 137 4.01 11.51 -15.83
C TYR A 137 3.11 11.63 -17.06
N HIS A 138 1.85 11.23 -16.90
CA HIS A 138 0.86 11.48 -17.95
C HIS A 138 0.60 12.99 -18.09
N GLU A 139 0.43 13.47 -19.31
CA GLU A 139 0.29 14.91 -19.64
C GLU A 139 -0.90 15.61 -18.97
N LEU A 140 -1.92 14.86 -18.55
CA LEU A 140 -3.10 15.40 -17.85
C LEU A 140 -2.87 15.60 -16.34
N ILE A 141 -1.73 15.18 -15.81
CA ILE A 141 -1.42 15.38 -14.38
C ILE A 141 -1.02 16.84 -14.19
N THR A 142 -1.75 17.54 -13.33
CA THR A 142 -1.56 18.95 -13.08
C THR A 142 -0.32 19.22 -12.24
N ASP A 143 0.29 20.41 -12.39
CA ASP A 143 1.42 20.82 -11.56
C ASP A 143 1.05 20.85 -10.08
N TRP A 144 -0.19 21.26 -9.74
CA TRP A 144 -0.70 21.20 -8.38
C TRP A 144 -0.65 19.78 -7.78
N GLN A 145 -1.03 18.75 -8.54
CA GLN A 145 -0.97 17.36 -8.08
C GLN A 145 0.47 16.91 -7.84
N LYS A 146 1.39 17.30 -8.71
CA LYS A 146 2.84 17.02 -8.56
C LYS A 146 3.42 17.69 -7.32
N ASP A 147 3.15 18.98 -7.15
CA ASP A 147 3.63 19.76 -6.00
C ASP A 147 3.09 19.21 -4.67
N PHE A 148 1.82 18.80 -4.66
CA PHE A 148 1.21 18.27 -3.45
C PHE A 148 1.75 16.90 -3.07
N GLN A 149 2.06 16.04 -4.03
CA GLN A 149 2.79 14.78 -3.78
C GLN A 149 4.15 15.06 -3.12
N GLN A 150 4.84 16.11 -3.56
CA GLN A 150 6.10 16.52 -2.95
C GLN A 150 5.93 16.95 -1.48
N ILE A 151 4.84 17.66 -1.15
CA ILE A 151 4.53 18.08 0.24
C ILE A 151 4.30 16.84 1.10
N ILE A 152 3.46 15.90 0.66
CA ILE A 152 3.19 14.66 1.37
C ILE A 152 4.47 13.83 1.52
N GLY A 153 5.25 13.67 0.44
CA GLY A 153 6.51 12.95 0.46
C GLY A 153 7.52 13.52 1.45
N ASN A 154 7.63 14.84 1.53
CA ASN A 154 8.49 15.51 2.51
C ASN A 154 8.02 15.27 3.96
N ASN A 155 6.71 15.19 4.20
CA ASN A 155 6.18 14.86 5.51
C ASN A 155 6.47 13.40 5.89
N ASN A 156 6.31 12.48 4.95
CA ASN A 156 6.66 11.07 5.16
C ASN A 156 8.17 10.90 5.44
N ALA A 157 9.02 11.57 4.65
CA ALA A 157 10.47 11.55 4.82
C ALA A 157 10.88 11.96 6.25
N LYS A 158 10.33 13.05 6.79
CA LYS A 158 10.58 13.46 8.19
C LYS A 158 10.31 12.34 9.20
N TYR A 159 9.21 11.60 9.00
CA TYR A 159 8.88 10.47 9.88
C TYR A 159 9.89 9.34 9.74
N PHE A 160 10.26 8.97 8.51
CA PHE A 160 11.22 7.89 8.26
C PHE A 160 12.62 8.25 8.80
N ASP A 161 13.08 9.49 8.58
CA ASP A 161 14.35 10.00 9.11
C ASP A 161 14.38 9.95 10.65
N GLN A 162 13.32 10.40 11.32
CA GLN A 162 13.22 10.37 12.77
C GLN A 162 13.27 8.95 13.35
N ASN A 163 12.76 7.97 12.61
CA ASN A 163 12.72 6.56 13.01
C ASN A 163 13.89 5.75 12.42
N LYS A 164 14.81 6.39 11.68
CA LYS A 164 15.97 5.75 11.03
C LYS A 164 15.55 4.60 10.09
N LEU A 165 14.45 4.76 9.40
CA LEU A 165 13.93 3.81 8.42
C LEU A 165 14.43 4.17 7.03
N LEU A 166 14.88 3.19 6.27
CA LEU A 166 15.32 3.38 4.90
C LEU A 166 14.11 3.55 3.98
N TYR A 167 14.22 4.51 3.06
CA TYR A 167 13.20 4.78 2.05
C TYR A 167 13.83 5.35 0.77
N PHE A 168 13.07 5.32 -0.30
CA PHE A 168 13.38 6.03 -1.54
C PHE A 168 12.12 6.67 -2.12
N ARG A 169 12.30 7.58 -3.06
CA ARG A 169 11.25 8.30 -3.79
C ARG A 169 11.81 8.90 -5.07
N ASN A 170 10.96 9.32 -6.00
CA ASN A 170 11.36 9.80 -7.32
C ASN A 170 12.15 8.75 -8.12
N GLU A 171 11.87 7.49 -7.90
CA GLU A 171 12.52 6.35 -8.56
C GLU A 171 11.48 5.27 -8.83
N GLU A 172 11.67 4.45 -9.88
CA GLU A 172 10.94 3.23 -10.26
C GLU A 172 9.46 3.41 -10.61
N PHE A 173 8.67 4.05 -9.76
CA PHE A 173 7.22 4.12 -9.91
C PHE A 173 6.81 5.41 -10.60
N ASP A 174 6.16 5.28 -11.78
CA ASP A 174 5.67 6.39 -12.59
C ASP A 174 4.15 6.60 -12.45
N LEU A 175 3.64 7.66 -13.08
CA LEU A 175 2.21 8.00 -13.10
C LEU A 175 1.71 8.14 -14.54
N LEU A 176 2.00 7.16 -15.38
CA LEU A 176 1.64 7.17 -16.80
C LEU A 176 0.42 6.33 -17.13
N TYR A 177 0.35 5.10 -16.61
CA TYR A 177 -0.66 4.13 -17.02
C TYR A 177 -1.94 4.21 -16.16
N PRO A 178 -3.11 4.54 -16.75
CA PRO A 178 -4.35 4.76 -16.00
C PRO A 178 -4.99 3.50 -15.39
N GLY A 179 -4.41 2.34 -15.63
CA GLY A 179 -4.89 1.08 -15.06
C GLY A 179 -4.39 0.80 -13.65
N PHE A 180 -3.45 1.60 -13.13
CA PHE A 180 -2.92 1.46 -11.77
C PHE A 180 -3.81 2.15 -10.73
N GLY A 181 -3.74 1.66 -9.48
CA GLY A 181 -4.51 2.16 -8.35
C GLY A 181 -4.10 3.55 -7.86
N ASP A 182 -2.93 4.01 -8.19
CA ASP A 182 -2.47 5.38 -7.93
C ASP A 182 -2.80 6.35 -9.06
N THR A 183 -2.62 5.91 -10.31
CA THR A 183 -2.76 6.78 -11.48
C THR A 183 -4.23 7.03 -11.85
N TYR A 184 -5.10 6.00 -11.80
CA TYR A 184 -6.53 6.17 -12.08
C TYR A 184 -7.20 7.25 -11.20
N PRO A 185 -6.97 7.29 -9.87
CA PRO A 185 -7.46 8.36 -9.01
C PRO A 185 -7.07 9.76 -9.47
N ILE A 186 -5.86 9.93 -9.99
CA ILE A 186 -5.35 11.23 -10.44
C ILE A 186 -6.21 11.79 -11.58
N PHE A 187 -6.62 10.95 -12.53
CA PHE A 187 -7.51 11.35 -13.62
C PHE A 187 -8.94 11.68 -13.16
N ASN A 188 -9.29 11.31 -11.94
CA ASN A 188 -10.57 11.67 -11.31
C ASN A 188 -10.42 12.85 -10.32
N GLY A 189 -9.30 13.56 -10.36
CA GLY A 189 -9.06 14.77 -9.56
C GLY A 189 -8.46 14.51 -8.17
N ALA A 190 -8.18 13.27 -7.81
CA ALA A 190 -7.51 12.95 -6.55
C ALA A 190 -5.99 13.13 -6.62
N LEU A 191 -5.36 13.13 -5.48
CA LEU A 191 -3.93 12.87 -5.31
C LEU A 191 -3.75 11.36 -5.14
N GLY A 192 -3.42 10.66 -6.22
CA GLY A 192 -3.15 9.24 -6.19
C GLY A 192 -1.68 8.96 -5.90
N MET A 193 -1.40 8.00 -5.03
CA MET A 193 -0.05 7.63 -4.62
C MET A 193 0.04 6.15 -4.36
N THR A 194 1.15 5.53 -4.73
CA THR A 194 1.54 4.18 -4.29
C THR A 194 2.55 4.25 -3.15
N TYR A 195 2.38 3.38 -2.17
CA TYR A 195 3.35 3.13 -1.09
C TYR A 195 3.73 1.67 -1.10
N GLU A 196 5.06 1.40 -1.16
CA GLU A 196 5.59 0.05 -1.30
C GLU A 196 6.51 -0.29 -0.12
N LYS A 197 6.20 -1.35 0.61
CA LYS A 197 7.09 -1.89 1.63
C LYS A 197 7.79 -3.14 1.11
N GLY A 198 9.09 -3.26 1.32
CA GLY A 198 9.78 -4.52 1.07
C GLY A 198 9.12 -5.65 1.85
N GLY A 199 8.61 -6.68 1.15
CA GLY A 199 7.78 -7.71 1.81
C GLY A 199 7.40 -8.92 0.97
N ILE A 200 7.34 -8.81 -0.35
CA ILE A 200 7.00 -9.95 -1.22
C ILE A 200 7.99 -11.09 -1.00
N GLY A 201 7.47 -12.27 -0.72
CA GLY A 201 8.26 -13.46 -0.43
C GLY A 201 8.76 -13.57 1.01
N ALA A 202 8.54 -12.57 1.86
CA ALA A 202 9.01 -12.61 3.26
C ALA A 202 8.23 -13.58 4.17
N GLY A 203 7.00 -13.94 3.82
CA GLY A 203 6.16 -14.76 4.70
C GLY A 203 5.93 -14.09 6.06
N LEU A 204 6.10 -14.83 7.15
CA LEU A 204 6.09 -14.26 8.51
C LEU A 204 7.43 -13.66 8.91
N SER A 205 8.53 -14.17 8.38
CA SER A 205 9.88 -13.61 8.59
C SER A 205 10.85 -14.15 7.53
N VAL A 206 11.82 -13.34 7.13
CA VAL A 206 12.86 -13.72 6.18
C VAL A 206 14.19 -13.07 6.60
N LYS A 207 15.30 -13.74 6.32
CA LYS A 207 16.62 -13.15 6.47
C LYS A 207 16.96 -12.30 5.25
N THR A 208 17.26 -11.03 5.49
CA THR A 208 17.64 -10.06 4.44
C THR A 208 19.09 -10.24 3.98
N GLU A 209 19.46 -9.60 2.88
CA GLU A 209 20.85 -9.53 2.43
C GLU A 209 21.77 -8.82 3.42
N ALA A 210 21.24 -7.82 4.14
CA ALA A 210 21.92 -7.15 5.25
C ALA A 210 22.11 -8.06 6.48
N LYS A 211 21.64 -9.32 6.42
CA LYS A 211 21.67 -10.33 7.49
C LYS A 211 20.77 -10.06 8.69
N ASP A 212 19.90 -9.08 8.60
CA ASP A 212 18.83 -8.86 9.57
C ASP A 212 17.64 -9.79 9.29
N THR A 213 16.70 -9.87 10.22
CA THR A 213 15.47 -10.63 10.03
C THR A 213 14.31 -9.68 9.87
N LEU A 214 13.74 -9.61 8.66
CA LEU A 214 12.53 -8.85 8.40
C LEU A 214 11.31 -9.68 8.80
N THR A 215 10.50 -9.17 9.72
CA THR A 215 9.28 -9.83 10.21
C THR A 215 8.02 -9.20 9.63
N LEU A 216 6.90 -9.94 9.61
CA LEU A 216 5.59 -9.38 9.27
C LEU A 216 5.21 -8.22 10.20
N LYS A 217 5.53 -8.33 11.49
CA LYS A 217 5.28 -7.25 12.46
C LYS A 217 5.98 -5.95 12.07
N GLU A 218 7.25 -6.01 11.72
CA GLU A 218 8.00 -4.81 11.27
C GLU A 218 7.41 -4.21 10.01
N ARG A 219 7.01 -5.03 9.03
CA ARG A 219 6.34 -4.54 7.82
C ARG A 219 5.03 -3.82 8.13
N ILE A 220 4.22 -4.37 9.04
CA ILE A 220 3.00 -3.73 9.53
C ILE A 220 3.33 -2.41 10.24
N ASP A 221 4.35 -2.41 11.09
CA ASP A 221 4.76 -1.23 11.85
C ASP A 221 5.35 -0.12 10.94
N HIS A 222 5.89 -0.48 9.77
CA HIS A 222 6.34 0.50 8.77
C HIS A 222 5.19 1.09 7.93
N HIS A 223 4.15 0.31 7.61
CA HIS A 223 2.95 0.83 6.92
C HIS A 223 2.07 1.69 7.83
N TYR A 224 1.95 1.31 9.10
CA TYR A 224 1.01 1.94 10.02
C TYR A 224 1.17 3.47 10.13
N PRO A 225 2.39 4.03 10.32
CA PRO A 225 2.54 5.49 10.44
C PRO A 225 2.15 6.24 9.17
N VAL A 226 2.54 5.73 8.01
CA VAL A 226 2.23 6.39 6.73
C VAL A 226 0.77 6.24 6.32
N SER A 227 0.02 5.37 7.00
CA SER A 227 -1.43 5.27 6.79
C SER A 227 -2.21 6.50 7.28
N TYR A 228 -1.57 7.42 8.01
CA TYR A 228 -2.19 8.65 8.49
C TYR A 228 -1.33 9.91 8.33
N THR A 229 -0.06 9.81 7.94
CA THR A 229 0.81 10.98 7.77
C THR A 229 0.31 11.93 6.68
N HIS A 230 -0.35 11.41 5.64
CA HIS A 230 -0.99 12.24 4.62
C HIS A 230 -2.14 13.09 5.19
N LEU A 231 -2.78 12.67 6.28
CA LEU A 231 -3.81 13.46 6.95
C LEU A 231 -3.22 14.71 7.65
N ARG A 232 -1.95 14.65 8.09
CA ARG A 232 -1.25 15.79 8.67
C ARG A 232 -0.76 16.80 7.63
N ALA A 233 -0.62 16.40 6.39
CA ALA A 233 -0.16 17.31 5.33
C ALA A 233 -1.08 18.53 5.17
N HIS A 234 -2.35 18.42 5.56
CA HIS A 234 -3.29 19.53 5.58
C HIS A 234 -2.94 20.62 6.62
N GLU A 235 -2.23 20.28 7.69
CA GLU A 235 -1.82 21.24 8.73
C GLU A 235 -0.66 22.14 8.28
N THR A 236 0.04 21.77 7.21
CA THR A 236 1.23 22.49 6.72
C THR A 236 0.90 23.53 5.64
N ILE A 237 -0.36 23.60 5.20
CA ILE A 237 -0.84 24.46 4.10
C ILE A 237 -1.68 25.65 4.63
N ALA A 238 -1.93 25.71 5.93
CA ALA A 238 -2.68 26.79 6.57
C ALA A 238 -1.76 27.93 7.04
#